data_a307011a70a1f00605050843fc1af439
#
_entry.id   a307011a70a1f00605050843fc1af439
#
_cell.length_a   1.000
_cell.length_b   1.000
_cell.length_c   1.000
_cell.angle_alpha   90.00
_cell.angle_beta   90.00
_cell.angle_gamma   90.00
#
_symmetry.space_group_name_H-M   'P 1'
#
loop_
_entity.id
_entity.type
_entity.pdbx_description
1 polymer ?
#
loop_
_entity_poly.entity_id
_entity_poly.type
_entity_poly.pdbx_seq_one_letter_code
_entity_poly.pdbx_strand_id
1 'polypeptide(L)'
;TATRKRIAGTAGMLLLGGVLFIIIRGGVTESTSNIGQVYFSNEPFLNHSAVNPDFSLLSSMGKSQDFASEFNFFDEEKRAALFDGLYPTTDGDSIIQVLNTKRPNILIILMEGFGGAFVEPLGGLPDVTPHFNRLSKEGVFFTNCYANSFRTDRGTVCTFSGYLGLPTASVMKIPAKSRTLPAIAEGLSKAGYKTDFLYGGDINFTNMKSYLLSTGYQRLTANTDFSLAEQTSNAWGVNDDITFEYLYNQLRNRKEEGPWHTAFLTLSSHEPFEVPYHRLEDKIPNAFAYTDECLGKFVDRLKQTPAWKDLLVICLPDHGFYYPREGSNAMPRFYHIPLLWLGGAVKQPMQVDKIMNQTDLAATLLGQLGLEHTAFTFSRNVLGSDYKYPFAFYSFNNGFSFRDSTGVTVFDNNSGSILFDEPEADESRLDKGKAILQTVYDDLGNR
;
A
#
# COMPACT_ATOMS: atom_id res chain seq x y z
N THR A 1 -43.50 24.82 34.61
CA THR A 1 -44.03 24.28 33.32
C THR A 1 -43.29 24.83 32.10
N ALA A 2 -42.98 26.14 32.04
CA ALA A 2 -42.18 26.73 30.93
C ALA A 2 -40.75 26.14 30.87
N THR A 3 -40.10 25.98 32.03
CA THR A 3 -38.75 25.38 32.12
C THR A 3 -38.73 23.93 31.63
N ARG A 4 -39.72 23.10 31.96
CA ARG A 4 -39.83 21.71 31.47
C ARG A 4 -39.97 21.66 29.94
N LYS A 5 -40.78 22.56 29.35
CA LYS A 5 -40.93 22.65 27.88
C LYS A 5 -39.65 23.09 27.22
N ARG A 6 -38.88 24.01 27.79
CA ARG A 6 -37.56 24.44 27.28
C ARG A 6 -36.55 23.31 27.36
N ILE A 7 -36.47 22.60 28.50
CA ILE A 7 -35.57 21.43 28.65
C ILE A 7 -35.93 20.35 27.62
N ALA A 8 -37.21 20.00 27.50
CA ALA A 8 -37.65 19.01 26.51
C ALA A 8 -37.37 19.44 25.07
N GLY A 9 -37.57 20.73 24.74
CA GLY A 9 -37.25 21.27 23.44
C GLY A 9 -35.76 21.24 23.15
N THR A 10 -34.90 21.63 24.11
CA THR A 10 -33.46 21.55 23.98
C THR A 10 -32.98 20.10 23.80
N ALA A 11 -33.51 19.18 24.60
CA ALA A 11 -33.19 17.76 24.46
C ALA A 11 -33.61 17.19 23.09
N GLY A 12 -34.80 17.57 22.60
CA GLY A 12 -35.25 17.20 21.25
C GLY A 12 -34.36 17.75 20.13
N MET A 13 -33.93 19.01 20.25
CA MET A 13 -33.01 19.62 19.29
C MET A 13 -31.62 18.96 19.29
N LEU A 14 -31.10 18.60 20.46
CA LEU A 14 -29.85 17.88 20.60
C LEU A 14 -29.92 16.46 19.97
N LEU A 15 -31.05 15.77 20.24
CA LEU A 15 -31.29 14.45 19.64
C LEU A 15 -31.40 14.54 18.11
N LEU A 16 -32.13 15.51 17.59
CA LEU A 16 -32.27 15.76 16.17
C LEU A 16 -30.89 16.10 15.55
N GLY A 17 -30.11 16.95 16.22
CA GLY A 17 -28.74 17.29 15.80
C GLY A 17 -27.83 16.05 15.75
N GLY A 18 -27.94 15.17 16.75
CA GLY A 18 -27.19 13.89 16.76
C GLY A 18 -27.60 12.97 15.61
N VAL A 19 -28.89 12.83 15.33
CA VAL A 19 -29.38 12.03 14.19
C VAL A 19 -28.92 12.61 12.87
N LEU A 20 -29.03 13.93 12.68
CA LEU A 20 -28.52 14.60 11.45
C LEU A 20 -27.02 14.43 11.29
N PHE A 21 -26.27 14.51 12.38
CA PHE A 21 -24.81 14.25 12.32
C PHE A 21 -24.50 12.84 11.84
N ILE A 22 -25.21 11.81 12.35
CA ILE A 22 -25.02 10.41 11.90
C ILE A 22 -25.36 10.27 10.41
N ILE A 23 -26.44 10.91 9.95
CA ILE A 23 -26.84 10.89 8.53
C ILE A 23 -25.76 11.54 7.66
N ILE A 24 -25.27 12.72 8.03
CA ILE A 24 -24.22 13.44 7.27
C ILE A 24 -22.91 12.64 7.28
N ARG A 25 -22.58 12.01 8.39
CA ARG A 25 -21.39 11.16 8.50
C ARG A 25 -21.49 9.90 7.62
N GLY A 26 -22.69 9.44 7.30
CA GLY A 26 -22.93 8.22 6.50
C GLY A 26 -23.14 6.95 7.32
N GLY A 27 -23.42 7.08 8.62
CA GLY A 27 -23.69 5.95 9.52
C GLY A 27 -22.77 5.93 10.74
N VAL A 28 -22.70 4.77 11.38
CA VAL A 28 -21.94 4.53 12.62
C VAL A 28 -20.71 3.60 12.40
N THR A 29 -20.48 3.17 11.16
CA THR A 29 -19.32 2.31 10.79
C THR A 29 -18.00 3.09 10.76
N GLU A 30 -16.88 2.40 10.56
CA GLU A 30 -15.54 3.01 10.48
C GLU A 30 -15.43 3.97 9.29
N SER A 31 -16.11 3.68 8.20
CA SER A 31 -16.13 4.55 7.02
C SER A 31 -17.04 5.75 7.20
N THR A 32 -16.55 6.91 6.77
CA THR A 32 -17.36 8.13 6.64
C THR A 32 -17.82 8.31 5.20
N SER A 33 -18.93 9.07 5.01
CA SER A 33 -19.39 9.41 3.66
C SER A 33 -18.28 10.02 2.82
N ASN A 34 -18.06 9.47 1.64
CA ASN A 34 -17.11 9.97 0.67
C ASN A 34 -17.61 9.77 -0.76
N ILE A 35 -17.02 10.49 -1.70
CA ILE A 35 -17.42 10.47 -3.12
C ILE A 35 -17.27 9.07 -3.73
N GLY A 36 -16.25 8.32 -3.30
CA GLY A 36 -15.95 6.99 -3.84
C GLY A 36 -16.98 5.91 -3.54
N GLN A 37 -17.84 6.11 -2.53
CA GLN A 37 -18.86 5.12 -2.17
C GLN A 37 -19.86 4.82 -3.31
N VAL A 38 -20.12 5.78 -4.17
CA VAL A 38 -21.06 5.63 -5.30
C VAL A 38 -20.39 5.08 -6.56
N TYR A 39 -19.08 4.89 -6.56
CA TYR A 39 -18.36 4.32 -7.70
C TYR A 39 -18.74 2.84 -7.87
N PHE A 40 -19.00 2.42 -9.10
CA PHE A 40 -19.45 1.07 -9.42
C PHE A 40 -18.89 0.52 -10.75
N SER A 41 -18.13 1.33 -11.49
CA SER A 41 -17.64 1.01 -12.82
C SER A 41 -16.18 1.44 -13.01
N ASN A 42 -15.48 0.83 -13.96
CA ASN A 42 -14.18 1.31 -14.44
C ASN A 42 -14.32 2.52 -15.39
N GLU A 43 -15.56 2.82 -15.84
CA GLU A 43 -15.83 3.97 -16.72
C GLU A 43 -16.03 5.24 -15.87
N PRO A 44 -15.10 6.22 -15.93
CA PRO A 44 -15.14 7.43 -15.10
C PRO A 44 -16.43 8.24 -15.25
N PHE A 45 -16.98 8.32 -16.47
CA PHE A 45 -18.23 9.04 -16.75
C PHE A 45 -19.41 8.49 -15.94
N LEU A 46 -19.55 7.15 -15.87
CA LEU A 46 -20.62 6.49 -15.10
C LEU A 46 -20.49 6.78 -13.60
N ASN A 47 -19.29 6.73 -13.08
CA ASN A 47 -19.03 7.03 -11.67
C ASN A 47 -19.35 8.49 -11.34
N HIS A 48 -18.93 9.43 -12.19
CA HIS A 48 -19.21 10.85 -11.99
C HIS A 48 -20.70 11.18 -12.07
N SER A 49 -21.47 10.51 -12.95
CA SER A 49 -22.90 10.72 -13.06
C SER A 49 -23.67 10.22 -11.82
N ALA A 50 -23.11 9.32 -11.03
CA ALA A 50 -23.68 8.83 -9.78
C ALA A 50 -23.35 9.72 -8.57
N VAL A 51 -22.37 10.63 -8.67
CA VAL A 51 -21.96 11.52 -7.59
C VAL A 51 -23.00 12.62 -7.38
N ASN A 52 -23.47 12.81 -6.13
CA ASN A 52 -24.30 13.95 -5.78
C ASN A 52 -23.47 15.25 -5.91
N PRO A 53 -23.89 16.22 -6.78
CA PRO A 53 -23.12 17.43 -7.03
C PRO A 53 -22.99 18.33 -5.80
N ASP A 54 -24.03 18.45 -4.95
CA ASP A 54 -23.99 19.28 -3.76
C ASP A 54 -23.01 18.70 -2.73
N PHE A 55 -23.03 17.38 -2.53
CA PHE A 55 -22.07 16.72 -1.66
C PHE A 55 -20.64 16.87 -2.19
N SER A 56 -20.45 16.73 -3.50
CA SER A 56 -19.14 16.89 -4.13
C SER A 56 -18.60 18.30 -3.95
N LEU A 57 -19.45 19.33 -4.17
CA LEU A 57 -19.09 20.73 -3.98
C LEU A 57 -18.67 21.01 -2.54
N LEU A 58 -19.51 20.65 -1.57
CA LEU A 58 -19.23 20.86 -0.14
C LEU A 58 -17.97 20.12 0.32
N SER A 59 -17.81 18.88 -0.13
CA SER A 59 -16.62 18.07 0.18
C SER A 59 -15.33 18.65 -0.42
N SER A 60 -15.39 19.33 -1.56
CA SER A 60 -14.23 19.95 -2.21
C SER A 60 -13.81 21.26 -1.56
N MET A 61 -14.76 22.06 -1.04
CA MET A 61 -14.46 23.35 -0.41
C MET A 61 -13.51 23.26 0.78
N GLY A 62 -13.52 22.14 1.52
CA GLY A 62 -12.60 21.89 2.64
C GLY A 62 -11.27 21.23 2.25
N LYS A 63 -11.05 20.92 0.98
CA LYS A 63 -9.92 20.12 0.50
C LYS A 63 -9.08 20.82 -0.59
N SER A 64 -9.33 22.12 -0.83
CA SER A 64 -8.49 22.86 -1.77
C SER A 64 -7.13 23.10 -1.11
N GLN A 65 -6.12 22.32 -1.52
CA GLN A 65 -4.73 22.45 -1.10
C GLN A 65 -3.91 22.72 -2.37
N ASP A 66 -3.08 23.75 -2.32
CA ASP A 66 -2.10 24.02 -3.36
C ASP A 66 -0.85 23.20 -3.08
N PHE A 67 -0.83 21.99 -3.62
CA PHE A 67 0.27 21.06 -3.43
C PHE A 67 1.58 21.59 -4.00
N ALA A 68 1.57 22.23 -5.16
CA ALA A 68 2.78 22.70 -5.82
C ALA A 68 3.51 23.80 -5.04
N SER A 69 2.80 24.56 -4.18
CA SER A 69 3.40 25.61 -3.35
C SER A 69 3.81 25.15 -1.95
N GLU A 70 3.47 23.91 -1.54
CA GLU A 70 3.64 23.46 -0.15
C GLU A 70 5.11 23.25 0.24
N PHE A 71 5.91 22.71 -0.69
CA PHE A 71 7.35 22.51 -0.48
C PHE A 71 8.14 23.13 -1.64
N ASN A 72 8.84 24.23 -1.36
CA ASN A 72 9.65 24.95 -2.30
C ASN A 72 11.07 25.13 -1.75
N PHE A 73 11.89 24.09 -1.84
CA PHE A 73 13.26 24.06 -1.31
C PHE A 73 14.29 24.60 -2.30
N PHE A 74 14.05 24.39 -3.61
CA PHE A 74 14.99 24.71 -4.68
C PHE A 74 14.27 25.35 -5.86
N ASP A 75 15.02 26.14 -6.66
CA ASP A 75 14.58 26.49 -8.00
C ASP A 75 14.45 25.24 -8.88
N GLU A 76 13.78 25.40 -10.03
CA GLU A 76 13.46 24.28 -10.90
C GLU A 76 14.72 23.59 -11.46
N GLU A 77 15.77 24.35 -11.80
CA GLU A 77 17.00 23.81 -12.37
C GLU A 77 17.74 22.93 -11.36
N LYS A 78 17.94 23.42 -10.14
CA LYS A 78 18.59 22.65 -9.07
C LYS A 78 17.77 21.42 -8.69
N ARG A 79 16.43 21.58 -8.56
CA ARG A 79 15.52 20.48 -8.23
C ARG A 79 15.59 19.36 -9.28
N ALA A 80 15.47 19.71 -10.58
CA ALA A 80 15.54 18.75 -11.67
C ALA A 80 16.90 18.04 -11.72
N ALA A 81 18.00 18.77 -11.58
CA ALA A 81 19.34 18.17 -11.59
C ALA A 81 19.55 17.15 -10.44
N LEU A 82 18.97 17.42 -9.26
CA LEU A 82 19.03 16.47 -8.13
C LEU A 82 18.12 15.26 -8.34
N PHE A 83 16.93 15.44 -8.93
CA PHE A 83 15.94 14.41 -9.13
C PHE A 83 16.29 13.46 -10.28
N ASP A 84 16.69 13.98 -11.43
CA ASP A 84 16.96 13.21 -12.65
C ASP A 84 18.04 12.14 -12.45
N GLY A 85 19.02 12.40 -11.60
CA GLY A 85 20.04 11.43 -11.21
C GLY A 85 19.54 10.27 -10.35
N LEU A 86 18.33 10.35 -9.80
CA LEU A 86 17.76 9.39 -8.86
C LEU A 86 16.80 8.39 -9.53
N TYR A 87 16.02 8.86 -10.50
CA TYR A 87 14.99 8.05 -11.18
C TYR A 87 15.33 7.90 -12.66
N PRO A 88 15.97 6.77 -13.06
CA PRO A 88 16.25 6.51 -14.46
C PRO A 88 14.95 6.32 -15.24
N THR A 89 14.90 6.83 -16.46
CA THR A 89 13.75 6.73 -17.36
C THR A 89 13.72 5.44 -18.18
N THR A 90 14.75 4.59 -18.06
CA THR A 90 14.89 3.31 -18.75
C THR A 90 15.34 2.21 -17.80
N ASP A 91 15.19 0.95 -18.24
CA ASP A 91 15.73 -0.22 -17.52
C ASP A 91 17.22 -0.46 -17.84
N GLY A 92 17.77 0.27 -18.82
CA GLY A 92 19.09 0.02 -19.37
C GLY A 92 19.13 -1.12 -20.39
N ASP A 93 20.34 -1.55 -20.72
CA ASP A 93 20.58 -2.54 -21.77
C ASP A 93 20.17 -3.98 -21.41
N SER A 94 19.94 -4.25 -20.13
CA SER A 94 19.59 -5.59 -19.65
C SER A 94 18.77 -5.57 -18.35
N ILE A 95 17.94 -6.62 -18.22
CA ILE A 95 17.16 -6.90 -17.02
C ILE A 95 17.50 -8.30 -16.51
N ILE A 96 17.79 -8.44 -15.23
CA ILE A 96 17.92 -9.75 -14.60
C ILE A 96 16.56 -10.44 -14.59
N GLN A 97 16.37 -11.46 -15.42
CA GLN A 97 15.12 -12.19 -15.56
C GLN A 97 14.99 -13.25 -14.47
N VAL A 98 14.10 -13.03 -13.52
CA VAL A 98 13.81 -13.95 -12.40
C VAL A 98 12.59 -14.81 -12.65
N LEU A 99 11.78 -14.51 -13.69
CA LEU A 99 10.62 -15.29 -14.07
C LEU A 99 10.93 -16.18 -15.29
N ASN A 100 10.33 -17.38 -15.32
CA ASN A 100 10.43 -18.33 -16.43
C ASN A 100 9.40 -18.07 -17.54
N THR A 101 8.45 -17.16 -17.31
CA THR A 101 7.43 -16.73 -18.28
C THR A 101 7.16 -15.23 -18.17
N LYS A 102 6.80 -14.60 -19.28
CA LYS A 102 6.37 -13.20 -19.31
C LYS A 102 4.86 -13.02 -19.10
N ARG A 103 4.12 -14.09 -18.93
CA ARG A 103 2.66 -14.06 -18.73
C ARG A 103 2.22 -14.97 -17.59
N PRO A 104 2.82 -14.88 -16.39
CA PRO A 104 2.35 -15.64 -15.24
C PRO A 104 0.97 -15.16 -14.80
N ASN A 105 0.22 -15.98 -14.10
CA ASN A 105 -0.82 -15.49 -13.23
C ASN A 105 -0.18 -14.77 -12.04
N ILE A 106 -0.77 -13.69 -11.55
CA ILE A 106 -0.13 -12.82 -10.56
C ILE A 106 -1.05 -12.66 -9.34
N LEU A 107 -0.55 -13.06 -8.18
CA LEU A 107 -1.17 -12.80 -6.88
C LEU A 107 -0.26 -11.85 -6.08
N ILE A 108 -0.75 -10.65 -5.76
CA ILE A 108 -0.07 -9.74 -4.84
C ILE A 108 -0.79 -9.80 -3.50
N ILE A 109 -0.10 -10.24 -2.46
CA ILE A 109 -0.59 -10.25 -1.07
C ILE A 109 0.02 -9.04 -0.36
N LEU A 110 -0.81 -8.03 -0.12
CA LEU A 110 -0.47 -6.85 0.64
C LEU A 110 -0.77 -7.14 2.11
N MET A 111 0.28 -7.35 2.91
CA MET A 111 0.14 -7.82 4.30
C MET A 111 0.09 -6.62 5.25
N GLU A 112 -1.06 -6.42 5.92
CA GLU A 112 -1.30 -5.31 6.85
C GLU A 112 -0.18 -5.17 7.88
N GLY A 113 0.59 -4.05 7.80
CA GLY A 113 1.61 -3.67 8.77
C GLY A 113 2.75 -4.68 8.97
N PHE A 114 2.94 -5.68 8.10
CA PHE A 114 3.86 -6.80 8.28
C PHE A 114 5.33 -6.38 8.12
N GLY A 115 5.80 -5.52 9.04
CA GLY A 115 7.12 -4.92 9.00
C GLY A 115 8.27 -5.89 9.31
N GLY A 116 9.48 -5.49 8.94
CA GLY A 116 10.71 -6.27 9.17
C GLY A 116 11.01 -6.56 10.64
N ALA A 117 10.40 -5.81 11.56
CA ALA A 117 10.50 -6.08 13.00
C ALA A 117 10.01 -7.48 13.42
N PHE A 118 9.19 -8.13 12.60
CA PHE A 118 8.63 -9.47 12.84
C PHE A 118 9.26 -10.55 11.94
N VAL A 119 10.19 -10.18 11.07
CA VAL A 119 10.79 -11.08 10.07
C VAL A 119 12.25 -11.35 10.43
N GLU A 120 12.53 -12.54 10.95
CA GLU A 120 13.85 -12.92 11.45
C GLU A 120 14.99 -12.77 10.41
N PRO A 121 14.83 -13.13 9.12
CA PRO A 121 15.84 -12.88 8.09
C PRO A 121 16.18 -11.39 7.87
N LEU A 122 15.35 -10.46 8.35
CA LEU A 122 15.59 -9.02 8.32
C LEU A 122 16.10 -8.47 9.66
N GLY A 123 16.46 -9.34 10.61
CA GLY A 123 16.88 -8.96 11.96
C GLY A 123 15.72 -8.67 12.91
N GLY A 124 14.50 -9.08 12.56
CA GLY A 124 13.32 -8.99 13.41
C GLY A 124 13.28 -10.02 14.52
N LEU A 125 12.20 -9.98 15.30
CA LEU A 125 11.99 -10.90 16.42
C LEU A 125 11.99 -12.37 15.95
N PRO A 126 12.68 -13.28 16.67
CA PRO A 126 12.64 -14.68 16.36
C PRO A 126 11.25 -15.28 16.61
N ASP A 127 10.97 -16.37 15.93
CA ASP A 127 9.76 -17.18 16.09
C ASP A 127 8.42 -16.47 15.89
N VAL A 128 8.36 -15.24 15.39
CA VAL A 128 7.09 -14.57 15.08
C VAL A 128 6.53 -15.11 13.76
N THR A 129 7.34 -15.19 12.71
CA THR A 129 6.92 -15.49 11.34
C THR A 129 7.66 -16.68 10.73
N PRO A 130 7.59 -17.90 11.34
CA PRO A 130 8.34 -19.07 10.89
C PRO A 130 7.99 -19.52 9.46
N HIS A 131 6.74 -19.31 9.01
CA HIS A 131 6.34 -19.66 7.65
C HIS A 131 6.96 -18.71 6.64
N PHE A 132 6.91 -17.40 6.86
CA PHE A 132 7.56 -16.43 6.00
C PHE A 132 9.08 -16.64 5.96
N ASN A 133 9.71 -16.93 7.12
CA ASN A 133 11.14 -17.23 7.22
C ASN A 133 11.54 -18.46 6.38
N ARG A 134 10.68 -19.48 6.33
CA ARG A 134 10.86 -20.65 5.46
C ARG A 134 10.67 -20.28 3.99
N LEU A 135 9.58 -19.62 3.67
CA LEU A 135 9.21 -19.23 2.30
C LEU A 135 10.22 -18.27 1.67
N SER A 136 10.88 -17.41 2.44
CA SER A 136 11.91 -16.50 1.95
C SER A 136 13.12 -17.20 1.32
N LYS A 137 13.35 -18.47 1.65
CA LYS A 137 14.40 -19.33 1.08
C LYS A 137 13.99 -20.02 -0.23
N GLU A 138 12.71 -19.94 -0.59
CA GLU A 138 12.14 -20.67 -1.73
C GLU A 138 11.92 -19.77 -2.97
N GLY A 139 12.10 -18.46 -2.83
CA GLY A 139 11.80 -17.48 -3.87
C GLY A 139 12.84 -16.40 -4.05
N VAL A 140 12.47 -15.33 -4.72
CA VAL A 140 13.28 -14.12 -4.81
C VAL A 140 12.97 -13.23 -3.63
N PHE A 141 13.92 -13.09 -2.72
CA PHE A 141 13.77 -12.31 -1.50
C PHE A 141 14.58 -11.01 -1.57
N PHE A 142 13.88 -9.88 -1.50
CA PHE A 142 14.48 -8.55 -1.45
C PHE A 142 14.68 -8.15 0.00
N THR A 143 15.90 -8.08 0.44
CA THR A 143 16.25 -7.92 1.86
C THR A 143 16.36 -6.47 2.32
N ASN A 144 16.42 -5.52 1.39
CA ASN A 144 16.63 -4.11 1.66
C ASN A 144 15.52 -3.22 1.08
N CYS A 145 14.26 -3.66 1.25
CA CYS A 145 13.08 -2.93 0.81
C CYS A 145 12.55 -2.03 1.94
N TYR A 146 12.14 -0.82 1.60
CA TYR A 146 11.58 0.16 2.54
C TYR A 146 10.20 0.62 2.08
N ALA A 147 9.23 0.59 2.99
CA ALA A 147 7.92 1.20 2.77
C ALA A 147 8.07 2.72 2.57
N ASN A 148 7.27 3.29 1.68
CA ASN A 148 7.32 4.74 1.42
C ASN A 148 6.48 5.54 2.40
N SER A 149 5.67 4.89 3.23
CA SER A 149 4.77 5.55 4.16
C SER A 149 4.37 4.64 5.33
N PHE A 150 3.43 5.09 6.14
CA PHE A 150 3.12 4.57 7.48
C PHE A 150 1.62 4.25 7.68
N ARG A 151 0.83 4.18 6.60
CA ARG A 151 -0.62 3.88 6.64
C ARG A 151 -1.06 3.15 5.39
N THR A 152 -2.07 2.31 5.53
CA THR A 152 -2.64 1.47 4.48
C THR A 152 -3.09 2.25 3.25
N ASP A 153 -3.77 3.39 3.41
CA ASP A 153 -4.25 4.22 2.30
C ASP A 153 -3.11 4.81 1.46
N ARG A 154 -1.97 5.10 2.08
CA ARG A 154 -0.75 5.55 1.37
C ARG A 154 0.02 4.37 0.78
N GLY A 155 0.26 3.33 1.59
CA GLY A 155 1.02 2.16 1.17
C GLY A 155 0.37 1.40 0.01
N THR A 156 -0.96 1.35 -0.03
CA THR A 156 -1.71 0.79 -1.17
C THR A 156 -1.40 1.55 -2.47
N VAL A 157 -1.39 2.89 -2.42
CA VAL A 157 -1.01 3.72 -3.58
C VAL A 157 0.46 3.53 -3.93
N CYS A 158 1.36 3.48 -2.93
CA CYS A 158 2.78 3.22 -3.15
C CYS A 158 3.01 1.89 -3.87
N THR A 159 2.30 0.84 -3.46
CA THR A 159 2.43 -0.49 -4.04
C THR A 159 1.87 -0.57 -5.46
N PHE A 160 0.62 -0.14 -5.66
CA PHE A 160 -0.09 -0.40 -6.93
C PHE A 160 0.08 0.69 -7.98
N SER A 161 0.38 1.93 -7.56
CA SER A 161 0.64 3.06 -8.47
C SER A 161 2.11 3.46 -8.56
N GLY A 162 2.99 2.84 -7.77
CA GLY A 162 4.40 3.24 -7.73
C GLY A 162 4.57 4.73 -7.38
N TYR A 163 3.62 5.31 -6.65
CA TYR A 163 3.57 6.74 -6.31
C TYR A 163 3.93 6.96 -4.85
N LEU A 164 4.75 7.94 -4.55
CA LEU A 164 5.29 8.16 -3.20
C LEU A 164 4.20 8.53 -2.20
N GLY A 165 4.34 8.03 -0.97
CA GLY A 165 3.54 8.47 0.16
C GLY A 165 3.91 9.90 0.55
N LEU A 166 2.90 10.74 0.81
CA LEU A 166 3.09 12.14 1.18
C LEU A 166 2.99 12.33 2.71
N PRO A 167 3.79 13.22 3.31
CA PRO A 167 3.74 13.46 4.75
C PRO A 167 2.41 14.09 5.21
N THR A 168 1.82 15.00 4.42
CA THR A 168 0.65 15.80 4.85
C THR A 168 -0.68 15.33 4.27
N ALA A 169 -0.66 14.52 3.20
CA ALA A 169 -1.87 14.11 2.50
C ALA A 169 -1.87 12.61 2.13
N SER A 170 -3.05 12.07 1.90
CA SER A 170 -3.22 10.76 1.25
C SER A 170 -3.87 10.96 -0.11
N VAL A 171 -3.15 10.61 -1.17
CA VAL A 171 -3.63 10.78 -2.56
C VAL A 171 -4.89 9.95 -2.81
N MET A 172 -5.03 8.78 -2.18
CA MET A 172 -6.23 7.95 -2.25
C MET A 172 -7.50 8.71 -1.84
N LYS A 173 -7.39 9.64 -0.88
CA LYS A 173 -8.52 10.46 -0.40
C LYS A 173 -8.91 11.61 -1.32
N ILE A 174 -8.20 11.77 -2.44
CA ILE A 174 -8.41 12.82 -3.44
C ILE A 174 -8.71 12.16 -4.80
N PRO A 175 -9.96 11.69 -5.04
CA PRO A 175 -10.29 10.91 -6.24
C PRO A 175 -9.96 11.61 -7.55
N ALA A 176 -10.04 12.97 -7.60
CA ALA A 176 -9.66 13.76 -8.78
C ALA A 176 -8.19 13.56 -9.17
N LYS A 177 -7.31 13.36 -8.20
CA LYS A 177 -5.87 13.14 -8.38
C LYS A 177 -5.52 11.65 -8.50
N SER A 178 -6.04 10.81 -7.60
CA SER A 178 -5.70 9.39 -7.55
C SER A 178 -6.08 8.64 -8.83
N ARG A 179 -7.15 9.03 -9.52
CA ARG A 179 -7.57 8.43 -10.81
C ARG A 179 -6.62 8.70 -11.97
N THR A 180 -5.71 9.67 -11.85
CA THR A 180 -4.73 10.02 -12.91
C THR A 180 -3.40 9.30 -12.72
N LEU A 181 -3.25 8.55 -11.63
CA LEU A 181 -2.04 7.80 -11.36
C LEU A 181 -1.92 6.59 -12.30
N PRO A 182 -0.71 6.24 -12.75
CA PRO A 182 -0.49 4.94 -13.37
C PRO A 182 -0.78 3.83 -12.36
N ALA A 183 -1.12 2.63 -12.83
CA ALA A 183 -1.34 1.51 -11.94
C ALA A 183 -0.97 0.15 -12.55
N ILE A 184 -0.47 -0.76 -11.71
CA ILE A 184 -0.14 -2.14 -12.11
C ILE A 184 -1.37 -2.82 -12.74
N ALA A 185 -2.54 -2.73 -12.08
CA ALA A 185 -3.76 -3.38 -12.58
C ALA A 185 -4.20 -2.83 -13.93
N GLU A 186 -4.07 -1.52 -14.18
CA GLU A 186 -4.35 -0.92 -15.49
C GLU A 186 -3.40 -1.44 -16.58
N GLY A 187 -2.09 -1.47 -16.29
CA GLY A 187 -1.08 -2.01 -17.21
C GLY A 187 -1.33 -3.47 -17.54
N LEU A 188 -1.66 -4.29 -16.54
CA LEU A 188 -2.00 -5.69 -16.71
C LEU A 188 -3.32 -5.88 -17.45
N SER A 189 -4.35 -5.08 -17.17
CA SER A 189 -5.63 -5.13 -17.88
C SER A 189 -5.46 -4.82 -19.38
N LYS A 190 -4.64 -3.80 -19.72
CA LYS A 190 -4.27 -3.49 -21.13
C LYS A 190 -3.52 -4.64 -21.79
N ALA A 191 -2.76 -5.44 -21.03
CA ALA A 191 -2.08 -6.65 -21.51
C ALA A 191 -2.98 -7.90 -21.54
N GLY A 192 -4.29 -7.76 -21.26
CA GLY A 192 -5.28 -8.82 -21.34
C GLY A 192 -5.46 -9.65 -20.07
N TYR A 193 -4.98 -9.16 -18.91
CA TYR A 193 -5.24 -9.80 -17.62
C TYR A 193 -6.64 -9.45 -17.10
N LYS A 194 -7.30 -10.43 -16.47
CA LYS A 194 -8.45 -10.17 -15.59
C LYS A 194 -7.95 -9.71 -14.24
N THR A 195 -8.52 -8.64 -13.68
CA THR A 195 -8.00 -7.98 -12.49
C THR A 195 -9.04 -7.98 -11.37
N ASP A 196 -8.66 -8.54 -10.22
CA ASP A 196 -9.51 -8.68 -9.04
C ASP A 196 -8.80 -8.10 -7.81
N PHE A 197 -9.60 -7.59 -6.87
CA PHE A 197 -9.11 -7.18 -5.56
C PHE A 197 -9.96 -7.79 -4.45
N LEU A 198 -9.32 -8.33 -3.42
CA LEU A 198 -9.94 -8.90 -2.23
C LEU A 198 -9.50 -8.13 -0.99
N TYR A 199 -10.46 -7.74 -0.17
CA TYR A 199 -10.23 -7.15 1.14
C TYR A 199 -11.32 -7.57 2.13
N GLY A 200 -10.94 -8.12 3.28
CA GLY A 200 -11.89 -8.53 4.32
C GLY A 200 -12.57 -7.38 5.05
N GLY A 201 -12.12 -6.13 4.86
CA GLY A 201 -12.64 -4.93 5.49
C GLY A 201 -13.62 -4.13 4.64
N ASP A 202 -14.04 -2.96 5.16
CA ASP A 202 -14.88 -2.01 4.42
C ASP A 202 -14.08 -1.30 3.32
N ILE A 203 -14.31 -1.68 2.09
CA ILE A 203 -13.62 -1.14 0.91
C ILE A 203 -13.92 0.35 0.64
N ASN A 204 -14.93 0.93 1.30
CA ASN A 204 -15.23 2.36 1.20
C ASN A 204 -14.31 3.21 2.10
N PHE A 205 -13.62 2.57 3.04
CA PHE A 205 -12.68 3.26 3.92
C PHE A 205 -11.62 4.01 3.10
N THR A 206 -11.41 5.28 3.42
CA THR A 206 -10.42 6.20 2.79
C THR A 206 -10.53 6.36 1.27
N ASN A 207 -11.69 6.13 0.65
CA ASN A 207 -11.93 6.11 -0.80
C ASN A 207 -11.23 4.94 -1.55
N MET A 208 -10.89 3.86 -0.87
CA MET A 208 -10.19 2.72 -1.49
C MET A 208 -10.97 2.18 -2.69
N LYS A 209 -12.30 2.02 -2.59
CA LYS A 209 -13.15 1.56 -3.69
C LYS A 209 -12.98 2.40 -4.96
N SER A 210 -13.03 3.74 -4.84
CA SER A 210 -12.88 4.62 -5.99
C SER A 210 -11.49 4.54 -6.60
N TYR A 211 -10.45 4.45 -5.76
CA TYR A 211 -9.08 4.26 -6.22
C TYR A 211 -8.93 2.96 -7.02
N LEU A 212 -9.37 1.84 -6.47
CA LEU A 212 -9.22 0.52 -7.11
C LEU A 212 -9.94 0.44 -8.45
N LEU A 213 -11.19 0.92 -8.52
CA LEU A 213 -11.96 0.93 -9.78
C LEU A 213 -11.31 1.84 -10.83
N SER A 214 -10.86 3.03 -10.43
CA SER A 214 -10.24 3.98 -11.38
C SER A 214 -8.82 3.59 -11.81
N THR A 215 -8.18 2.66 -11.11
CA THR A 215 -6.83 2.15 -11.41
C THR A 215 -6.83 0.76 -12.06
N GLY A 216 -7.99 0.26 -12.50
CA GLY A 216 -8.07 -0.89 -13.40
C GLY A 216 -8.48 -2.22 -12.76
N TYR A 217 -8.88 -2.26 -11.48
CA TYR A 217 -9.47 -3.46 -10.90
C TYR A 217 -10.92 -3.63 -11.38
N GLN A 218 -11.23 -4.76 -12.00
CA GLN A 218 -12.52 -5.05 -12.63
C GLN A 218 -13.53 -5.64 -11.64
N ARG A 219 -13.06 -6.42 -10.68
CA ARG A 219 -13.90 -7.03 -9.65
C ARG A 219 -13.32 -6.75 -8.27
N LEU A 220 -14.18 -6.32 -7.36
CA LEU A 220 -13.83 -6.07 -5.98
C LEU A 220 -14.64 -7.02 -5.10
N THR A 221 -13.98 -7.67 -4.15
CA THR A 221 -14.59 -8.45 -3.09
C THR A 221 -14.26 -7.79 -1.75
N ALA A 222 -15.28 -7.51 -0.95
CA ALA A 222 -15.15 -6.80 0.32
C ALA A 222 -15.87 -7.55 1.46
N ASN A 223 -15.84 -7.02 2.67
CA ASN A 223 -16.52 -7.61 3.83
C ASN A 223 -17.99 -7.94 3.56
N THR A 224 -18.70 -7.12 2.77
CA THR A 224 -20.12 -7.31 2.44
C THR A 224 -20.40 -8.56 1.58
N ASP A 225 -19.39 -9.17 0.99
CA ASP A 225 -19.51 -10.40 0.22
C ASP A 225 -19.42 -11.67 1.10
N PHE A 226 -19.18 -11.50 2.39
CA PHE A 226 -19.12 -12.57 3.39
C PHE A 226 -20.40 -12.60 4.24
N SER A 227 -20.65 -13.69 4.93
CA SER A 227 -21.80 -13.80 5.85
C SER A 227 -21.69 -12.80 7.01
N LEU A 228 -22.81 -12.41 7.61
CA LEU A 228 -22.83 -11.48 8.74
C LEU A 228 -21.96 -11.95 9.92
N ALA A 229 -21.88 -13.25 10.16
CA ALA A 229 -21.03 -13.80 11.21
C ALA A 229 -19.55 -13.64 10.88
N GLU A 230 -19.15 -13.82 9.62
CA GLU A 230 -17.78 -13.63 9.16
C GLU A 230 -17.37 -12.17 9.17
N GLN A 231 -18.26 -11.25 8.80
CA GLN A 231 -18.00 -9.79 8.79
C GLN A 231 -17.63 -9.24 10.18
N THR A 232 -18.05 -9.90 11.24
CA THR A 232 -17.78 -9.50 12.63
C THR A 232 -16.72 -10.38 13.32
N SER A 233 -16.00 -11.19 12.57
CA SER A 233 -14.94 -12.06 13.12
C SER A 233 -13.71 -11.28 13.58
N ASN A 234 -13.51 -10.06 13.08
CA ASN A 234 -12.50 -9.11 13.50
C ASN A 234 -13.13 -7.71 13.69
N ALA A 235 -12.52 -6.86 14.48
CA ALA A 235 -12.96 -5.46 14.68
C ALA A 235 -13.07 -4.67 13.37
N TRP A 236 -12.26 -4.97 12.36
CA TRP A 236 -12.22 -4.30 11.07
C TRP A 236 -12.91 -5.07 9.94
N GLY A 237 -13.44 -6.26 10.21
CA GLY A 237 -14.12 -7.07 9.20
C GLY A 237 -13.88 -8.57 9.34
N VAL A 238 -13.42 -9.20 8.27
CA VAL A 238 -13.26 -10.65 8.14
C VAL A 238 -11.83 -11.06 8.45
N ASN A 239 -11.65 -12.03 9.34
CA ASN A 239 -10.33 -12.55 9.70
C ASN A 239 -9.58 -13.18 8.52
N ASP A 240 -8.24 -13.18 8.61
CA ASP A 240 -7.36 -13.66 7.54
C ASP A 240 -7.53 -15.14 7.22
N ASP A 241 -7.84 -16.02 8.19
CA ASP A 241 -8.10 -17.43 7.91
C ASP A 241 -9.28 -17.64 6.96
N ILE A 242 -10.34 -16.84 7.12
CA ILE A 242 -11.54 -16.87 6.29
C ILE A 242 -11.25 -16.29 4.90
N THR A 243 -10.57 -15.14 4.84
CA THR A 243 -10.24 -14.49 3.55
C THR A 243 -9.22 -15.29 2.74
N PHE A 244 -8.22 -15.93 3.36
CA PHE A 244 -7.30 -16.86 2.69
C PHE A 244 -8.01 -18.11 2.19
N GLU A 245 -8.98 -18.66 2.96
CA GLU A 245 -9.79 -19.79 2.51
C GLU A 245 -10.67 -19.41 1.30
N TYR A 246 -11.30 -18.24 1.36
CA TYR A 246 -12.06 -17.69 0.21
C TYR A 246 -11.17 -17.56 -1.02
N LEU A 247 -10.00 -16.94 -0.88
CA LEU A 247 -9.02 -16.75 -1.96
C LEU A 247 -8.56 -18.11 -2.53
N TYR A 248 -8.23 -19.08 -1.67
CA TYR A 248 -7.84 -20.41 -2.11
C TYR A 248 -8.94 -21.07 -2.97
N ASN A 249 -10.19 -21.00 -2.52
CA ASN A 249 -11.32 -21.57 -3.25
C ASN A 249 -11.58 -20.85 -4.57
N GLN A 250 -11.42 -19.52 -4.61
CA GLN A 250 -11.51 -18.72 -5.83
C GLN A 250 -10.45 -19.15 -6.84
N LEU A 251 -9.19 -19.25 -6.43
CA LEU A 251 -8.08 -19.59 -7.32
C LEU A 251 -8.16 -21.06 -7.81
N ARG A 252 -8.48 -21.98 -6.91
CA ARG A 252 -8.64 -23.41 -7.25
C ARG A 252 -9.75 -23.67 -8.25
N ASN A 253 -10.85 -22.92 -8.15
CA ASN A 253 -12.05 -23.12 -8.97
C ASN A 253 -12.10 -22.18 -10.19
N ARG A 254 -11.05 -21.40 -10.41
CA ARG A 254 -11.02 -20.44 -11.52
C ARG A 254 -11.07 -21.14 -12.86
N LYS A 255 -12.08 -20.78 -13.68
CA LYS A 255 -12.32 -21.34 -15.01
C LYS A 255 -12.13 -20.32 -16.14
N GLU A 256 -11.76 -19.10 -15.80
CA GLU A 256 -11.58 -18.02 -16.76
C GLU A 256 -10.38 -18.31 -17.65
N GLU A 257 -10.56 -18.12 -18.96
CA GLU A 257 -9.45 -18.21 -19.91
C GLU A 257 -8.56 -16.97 -19.85
N GLY A 258 -7.25 -17.16 -20.02
CA GLY A 258 -6.25 -16.10 -20.04
C GLY A 258 -5.62 -15.82 -18.66
N PRO A 259 -4.60 -14.95 -18.64
CA PRO A 259 -3.90 -14.61 -17.42
C PRO A 259 -4.78 -13.73 -16.51
N TRP A 260 -4.53 -13.82 -15.23
CA TRP A 260 -5.23 -13.03 -14.23
C TRP A 260 -4.27 -12.41 -13.21
N HIS A 261 -4.71 -11.32 -12.63
CA HIS A 261 -4.09 -10.65 -11.50
C HIS A 261 -5.11 -10.51 -10.37
N THR A 262 -4.76 -11.01 -9.21
CA THR A 262 -5.52 -10.78 -7.98
C THR A 262 -4.62 -10.07 -6.97
N ALA A 263 -5.10 -8.99 -6.39
CA ALA A 263 -4.50 -8.40 -5.20
C ALA A 263 -5.35 -8.74 -3.98
N PHE A 264 -4.70 -9.02 -2.88
CA PHE A 264 -5.33 -9.33 -1.60
C PHE A 264 -4.68 -8.52 -0.49
N LEU A 265 -5.48 -7.72 0.23
CA LEU A 265 -5.06 -7.02 1.42
C LEU A 265 -5.51 -7.79 2.66
N THR A 266 -4.56 -8.22 3.51
CA THR A 266 -4.85 -8.87 4.79
C THR A 266 -5.32 -7.85 5.83
N LEU A 267 -5.84 -8.31 6.97
CA LEU A 267 -6.48 -7.42 7.92
C LEU A 267 -6.17 -7.75 9.40
N SER A 268 -5.92 -9.02 9.72
CA SER A 268 -5.94 -9.49 11.12
C SER A 268 -4.80 -8.97 11.98
N SER A 269 -3.68 -8.55 11.37
CA SER A 269 -2.57 -7.91 12.07
C SER A 269 -2.80 -6.42 12.40
N HIS A 270 -4.01 -5.89 12.13
CA HIS A 270 -4.39 -4.52 12.49
C HIS A 270 -4.78 -4.39 13.99
N GLU A 271 -4.61 -3.19 14.54
CA GLU A 271 -5.09 -2.86 15.90
C GLU A 271 -6.60 -3.10 16.00
N PRO A 272 -7.16 -3.72 17.04
CA PRO A 272 -6.61 -3.97 18.38
C PRO A 272 -5.78 -5.27 18.55
N PHE A 273 -5.38 -5.96 17.46
CA PHE A 273 -4.57 -7.18 17.47
C PHE A 273 -5.27 -8.38 18.13
N GLU A 274 -6.58 -8.44 17.98
CA GLU A 274 -7.41 -9.53 18.49
C GLU A 274 -7.63 -10.56 17.38
N VAL A 275 -7.06 -11.75 17.57
CA VAL A 275 -7.13 -12.85 16.61
C VAL A 275 -7.50 -14.16 17.31
N PRO A 276 -8.14 -15.13 16.63
CA PRO A 276 -8.47 -16.43 17.20
C PRO A 276 -7.26 -17.37 17.23
N TYR A 277 -6.15 -16.90 17.77
CA TYR A 277 -4.83 -17.56 17.77
C TYR A 277 -4.03 -17.12 18.99
N HIS A 278 -3.37 -18.07 19.67
CA HIS A 278 -2.68 -17.80 20.93
C HIS A 278 -1.37 -18.58 21.01
N ARG A 279 -0.44 -18.28 20.08
CA ARG A 279 0.88 -18.91 20.09
C ARG A 279 1.90 -18.10 20.88
N LEU A 280 1.79 -16.78 20.85
CA LEU A 280 2.68 -15.86 21.54
C LEU A 280 1.92 -15.11 22.63
N GLU A 281 2.61 -14.77 23.72
CA GLU A 281 2.02 -14.13 24.89
C GLU A 281 1.65 -12.67 24.63
N ASP A 282 2.54 -11.90 23.92
CA ASP A 282 2.25 -10.55 23.50
C ASP A 282 1.32 -10.56 22.29
N LYS A 283 0.18 -9.86 22.42
CA LYS A 283 -0.88 -9.84 21.42
C LYS A 283 -0.45 -9.23 20.08
N ILE A 284 0.52 -8.28 20.09
CA ILE A 284 0.99 -7.64 18.87
C ILE A 284 1.74 -8.65 18.00
N PRO A 285 2.90 -9.21 18.40
CA PRO A 285 3.55 -10.23 17.59
C PRO A 285 2.68 -11.46 17.37
N ASN A 286 1.73 -11.78 18.28
CA ASN A 286 0.80 -12.89 18.10
C ASN A 286 -0.16 -12.68 16.92
N ALA A 287 -0.63 -11.47 16.67
CA ALA A 287 -1.46 -11.15 15.52
C ALA A 287 -0.69 -11.30 14.19
N PHE A 288 0.58 -10.91 14.15
CA PHE A 288 1.44 -11.14 12.99
C PHE A 288 1.76 -12.62 12.79
N ALA A 289 1.95 -13.37 13.88
CA ALA A 289 2.12 -14.82 13.83
C ALA A 289 0.88 -15.54 13.30
N TYR A 290 -0.31 -15.01 13.57
CA TYR A 290 -1.55 -15.54 12.99
C TYR A 290 -1.65 -15.31 11.48
N THR A 291 -1.34 -14.11 10.99
CA THR A 291 -1.29 -13.84 9.55
C THR A 291 -0.23 -14.70 8.86
N ASP A 292 0.93 -14.91 9.49
CA ASP A 292 1.98 -15.82 8.99
C ASP A 292 1.51 -17.27 8.87
N GLU A 293 0.80 -17.76 9.88
CA GLU A 293 0.19 -19.11 9.87
C GLU A 293 -0.82 -19.27 8.72
N CYS A 294 -1.68 -18.25 8.52
CA CYS A 294 -2.66 -18.25 7.44
C CYS A 294 -1.95 -18.25 6.06
N LEU A 295 -0.94 -17.40 5.89
CA LEU A 295 -0.12 -17.33 4.68
C LEU A 295 0.58 -18.67 4.40
N GLY A 296 1.22 -19.25 5.41
CA GLY A 296 1.96 -20.51 5.27
C GLY A 296 1.06 -21.65 4.80
N LYS A 297 -0.08 -21.85 5.49
CA LYS A 297 -1.09 -22.86 5.11
C LYS A 297 -1.63 -22.64 3.70
N PHE A 298 -1.92 -21.39 3.35
CA PHE A 298 -2.43 -21.04 2.03
C PHE A 298 -1.41 -21.37 0.93
N VAL A 299 -0.15 -20.97 1.06
CA VAL A 299 0.91 -21.25 0.08
C VAL A 299 1.15 -22.75 -0.05
N ASP A 300 1.24 -23.48 1.07
CA ASP A 300 1.48 -24.92 1.05
C ASP A 300 0.34 -25.69 0.35
N ARG A 301 -0.91 -25.24 0.51
CA ARG A 301 -2.06 -25.79 -0.22
C ARG A 301 -2.03 -25.42 -1.71
N LEU A 302 -1.67 -24.19 -2.07
CA LEU A 302 -1.56 -23.77 -3.47
C LEU A 302 -0.49 -24.55 -4.23
N LYS A 303 0.63 -24.88 -3.60
CA LYS A 303 1.69 -25.73 -4.16
C LYS A 303 1.17 -27.08 -4.64
N GLN A 304 0.07 -27.58 -4.08
CA GLN A 304 -0.56 -28.86 -4.45
C GLN A 304 -1.56 -28.72 -5.61
N THR A 305 -1.74 -27.51 -6.16
CA THR A 305 -2.69 -27.24 -7.26
C THR A 305 -1.97 -27.05 -8.59
N PRO A 306 -2.61 -27.38 -9.72
CA PRO A 306 -2.05 -27.08 -11.05
C PRO A 306 -1.82 -25.57 -11.28
N ALA A 307 -2.57 -24.70 -10.60
CA ALA A 307 -2.45 -23.24 -10.72
C ALA A 307 -1.06 -22.74 -10.28
N TRP A 308 -0.38 -23.45 -9.38
CA TRP A 308 0.93 -23.08 -8.87
C TRP A 308 1.99 -22.95 -9.97
N LYS A 309 1.93 -23.80 -11.01
CA LYS A 309 2.97 -23.90 -12.04
C LYS A 309 3.29 -22.57 -12.73
N ASP A 310 2.27 -21.81 -13.07
CA ASP A 310 2.41 -20.54 -13.78
C ASP A 310 2.03 -19.34 -12.89
N LEU A 311 2.08 -19.51 -11.56
CA LEU A 311 1.72 -18.50 -10.58
C LEU A 311 2.95 -17.76 -10.08
N LEU A 312 2.88 -16.44 -10.08
CA LEU A 312 3.74 -15.53 -9.32
C LEU A 312 2.96 -15.02 -8.12
N VAL A 313 3.45 -15.33 -6.92
CA VAL A 313 2.96 -14.78 -5.65
C VAL A 313 3.94 -13.74 -5.16
N ILE A 314 3.48 -12.51 -4.95
CA ILE A 314 4.28 -11.41 -4.39
C ILE A 314 3.72 -11.09 -3.01
N CYS A 315 4.54 -11.22 -1.98
CA CYS A 315 4.20 -10.89 -0.61
C CYS A 315 5.00 -9.67 -0.17
N LEU A 316 4.30 -8.61 0.27
CA LEU A 316 4.89 -7.41 0.86
C LEU A 316 3.86 -6.74 1.77
N PRO A 317 4.27 -5.97 2.80
CA PRO A 317 3.32 -5.17 3.56
C PRO A 317 2.91 -3.89 2.84
N ASP A 318 1.78 -3.32 3.25
CA ASP A 318 1.34 -1.99 2.84
C ASP A 318 2.21 -0.88 3.45
N HIS A 319 2.64 -1.07 4.70
CA HIS A 319 3.58 -0.19 5.39
C HIS A 319 4.41 -0.97 6.41
N GLY A 320 5.46 -0.35 6.94
CA GLY A 320 6.21 -0.90 8.05
C GLY A 320 5.45 -0.76 9.39
N PHE A 321 6.02 -1.30 10.46
CA PHE A 321 5.39 -1.31 11.76
C PHE A 321 6.32 -0.78 12.85
N TYR A 322 5.77 0.11 13.69
CA TYR A 322 6.47 0.69 14.84
C TYR A 322 6.47 -0.29 16.02
N TYR A 323 7.51 -1.15 16.06
CA TYR A 323 7.66 -2.13 17.13
C TYR A 323 9.15 -2.42 17.42
N PRO A 324 9.58 -2.59 18.68
CA PRO A 324 8.81 -2.23 19.88
C PRO A 324 8.43 -0.73 19.87
N ARG A 325 7.34 -0.37 20.54
CA ARG A 325 6.80 1.01 20.53
C ARG A 325 7.64 1.94 21.43
N GLU A 326 8.95 2.00 21.16
CA GLU A 326 9.91 2.83 21.86
C GLU A 326 10.63 3.76 20.88
N GLY A 327 10.84 5.01 21.26
CA GLY A 327 11.48 6.02 20.41
C GLY A 327 10.50 6.74 19.48
N SER A 328 10.99 7.20 18.34
CA SER A 328 10.21 7.94 17.35
C SER A 328 9.76 7.03 16.18
N ASN A 329 8.53 7.22 15.70
CA ASN A 329 8.02 6.57 14.50
C ASN A 329 8.70 7.07 13.20
N ALA A 330 9.54 8.09 13.27
CA ALA A 330 10.38 8.56 12.16
C ALA A 330 11.61 7.67 11.93
N MET A 331 11.93 6.75 12.86
CA MET A 331 13.14 5.94 12.80
C MET A 331 13.15 4.97 11.61
N PRO A 332 14.26 4.90 10.84
CA PRO A 332 14.36 4.12 9.60
C PRO A 332 13.99 2.64 9.74
N ARG A 333 14.28 2.02 10.89
CA ARG A 333 14.00 0.59 11.13
C ARG A 333 12.52 0.21 11.00
N PHE A 334 11.61 1.15 11.23
CA PHE A 334 10.16 0.89 11.15
C PHE A 334 9.62 0.88 9.72
N TYR A 335 10.42 1.34 8.77
CA TYR A 335 10.08 1.34 7.34
C TYR A 335 10.74 0.19 6.59
N HIS A 336 11.64 -0.57 7.22
CA HIS A 336 12.22 -1.78 6.66
C HIS A 336 11.15 -2.86 6.55
N ILE A 337 10.91 -3.37 5.35
CA ILE A 337 9.85 -4.32 5.04
C ILE A 337 10.35 -5.51 4.22
N PRO A 338 9.76 -6.70 4.39
CA PRO A 338 10.02 -7.82 3.50
C PRO A 338 9.35 -7.63 2.14
N LEU A 339 10.01 -8.05 1.07
CA LEU A 339 9.39 -8.26 -0.25
C LEU A 339 9.84 -9.62 -0.77
N LEU A 340 8.89 -10.49 -1.05
CA LEU A 340 9.15 -11.88 -1.45
C LEU A 340 8.32 -12.25 -2.68
N TRP A 341 8.99 -12.78 -3.70
CA TRP A 341 8.37 -13.33 -4.90
C TRP A 341 8.49 -14.84 -4.90
N LEU A 342 7.36 -15.54 -4.94
CA LEU A 342 7.22 -16.99 -4.88
C LEU A 342 6.46 -17.53 -6.08
N GLY A 343 6.39 -18.83 -6.20
CA GLY A 343 5.52 -19.52 -7.15
C GLY A 343 6.28 -20.25 -8.23
N GLY A 344 5.58 -21.08 -8.98
CA GLY A 344 6.16 -21.88 -10.06
C GLY A 344 6.64 -21.04 -11.24
N ALA A 345 6.21 -19.76 -11.33
CA ALA A 345 6.71 -18.82 -12.32
C ALA A 345 8.12 -18.27 -11.99
N VAL A 346 8.61 -18.43 -10.77
CA VAL A 346 9.95 -18.02 -10.34
C VAL A 346 10.96 -19.05 -10.80
N LYS A 347 12.06 -18.61 -11.44
CA LYS A 347 13.10 -19.51 -11.98
C LYS A 347 13.84 -20.29 -10.91
N GLN A 348 14.28 -19.58 -9.90
CA GLN A 348 15.05 -20.15 -8.78
C GLN A 348 15.09 -19.16 -7.61
N PRO A 349 15.33 -19.62 -6.39
CA PRO A 349 15.56 -18.75 -5.26
C PRO A 349 16.74 -17.80 -5.51
N MET A 350 16.59 -16.55 -5.10
CA MET A 350 17.60 -15.52 -5.21
C MET A 350 17.43 -14.48 -4.09
N GLN A 351 18.53 -13.97 -3.55
CA GLN A 351 18.51 -12.82 -2.66
C GLN A 351 18.91 -11.56 -3.41
N VAL A 352 18.18 -10.47 -3.19
CA VAL A 352 18.41 -9.15 -3.76
C VAL A 352 18.62 -8.16 -2.62
N ASP A 353 19.86 -7.71 -2.45
CA ASP A 353 20.26 -6.84 -1.31
C ASP A 353 20.33 -5.35 -1.66
N LYS A 354 19.88 -4.98 -2.86
CA LYS A 354 19.84 -3.59 -3.29
C LYS A 354 18.84 -2.80 -2.45
N ILE A 355 19.25 -1.63 -1.97
CA ILE A 355 18.33 -0.69 -1.27
C ILE A 355 17.26 -0.27 -2.27
N MET A 356 15.99 -0.44 -1.91
CA MET A 356 14.86 -0.12 -2.77
C MET A 356 13.66 0.36 -1.98
N ASN A 357 12.71 0.94 -2.67
CA ASN A 357 11.41 1.31 -2.13
C ASN A 357 10.30 0.32 -2.50
N GLN A 358 9.24 0.34 -1.72
CA GLN A 358 7.96 -0.32 -2.03
C GLN A 358 7.42 0.10 -3.41
N THR A 359 7.54 1.39 -3.77
CA THR A 359 7.14 1.91 -5.08
C THR A 359 7.86 1.25 -6.25
N ASP A 360 9.08 0.75 -6.06
CA ASP A 360 9.89 0.11 -7.10
C ASP A 360 9.31 -1.25 -7.56
N LEU A 361 8.32 -1.79 -6.83
CA LEU A 361 7.61 -2.99 -7.25
C LEU A 361 6.96 -2.82 -8.63
N ALA A 362 6.35 -1.67 -8.93
CA ALA A 362 5.61 -1.48 -10.17
C ALA A 362 6.52 -1.60 -11.41
N ALA A 363 7.60 -0.83 -11.47
CA ALA A 363 8.54 -0.91 -12.59
C ALA A 363 9.27 -2.26 -12.65
N THR A 364 9.64 -2.83 -11.49
CA THR A 364 10.31 -4.13 -11.44
C THR A 364 9.41 -5.24 -11.97
N LEU A 365 8.14 -5.29 -11.55
CA LEU A 365 7.19 -6.29 -12.02
C LEU A 365 6.90 -6.14 -13.51
N LEU A 366 6.53 -4.94 -13.95
CA LEU A 366 6.18 -4.68 -15.34
C LEU A 366 7.38 -4.92 -16.27
N GLY A 367 8.60 -4.55 -15.85
CA GLY A 367 9.84 -4.85 -16.57
C GLY A 367 10.09 -6.35 -16.74
N GLN A 368 9.82 -7.18 -15.71
CA GLN A 368 9.90 -8.64 -15.83
C GLN A 368 8.92 -9.21 -16.88
N LEU A 369 7.76 -8.58 -17.01
CA LEU A 369 6.72 -8.97 -17.97
C LEU A 369 6.98 -8.40 -19.37
N GLY A 370 7.93 -7.47 -19.52
CA GLY A 370 8.17 -6.74 -20.76
C GLY A 370 7.07 -5.75 -21.11
N LEU A 371 6.39 -5.21 -20.09
CA LEU A 371 5.32 -4.22 -20.22
C LEU A 371 5.86 -2.81 -19.96
N GLU A 372 5.21 -1.84 -20.63
CA GLU A 372 5.54 -0.42 -20.50
C GLU A 372 5.29 0.09 -19.06
N HIS A 373 6.23 0.85 -18.52
CA HIS A 373 6.17 1.39 -17.15
C HIS A 373 6.80 2.78 -16.98
N THR A 374 7.13 3.48 -18.06
CA THR A 374 7.71 4.84 -18.01
C THR A 374 6.81 5.86 -17.35
N ALA A 375 5.48 5.62 -17.32
CA ALA A 375 4.52 6.48 -16.61
C ALA A 375 4.68 6.43 -15.08
N PHE A 376 5.40 5.46 -14.54
CA PHE A 376 5.63 5.32 -13.10
C PHE A 376 6.85 6.13 -12.64
N THR A 377 6.77 7.44 -12.68
CA THR A 377 7.88 8.39 -12.43
C THR A 377 8.66 8.13 -11.14
N PHE A 378 8.00 7.61 -10.09
CA PHE A 378 8.62 7.35 -8.77
C PHE A 378 8.86 5.86 -8.51
N SER A 379 8.94 5.06 -9.56
CA SER A 379 9.21 3.62 -9.49
C SER A 379 10.38 3.26 -10.39
N ARG A 380 11.30 2.45 -9.90
CA ARG A 380 12.52 2.06 -10.60
C ARG A 380 12.57 0.54 -10.75
N ASN A 381 13.05 0.04 -11.89
CA ASN A 381 13.28 -1.39 -12.06
C ASN A 381 14.57 -1.82 -11.35
N VAL A 382 14.45 -2.41 -10.17
CA VAL A 382 15.59 -2.85 -9.33
C VAL A 382 16.45 -3.90 -10.01
N LEU A 383 15.87 -4.66 -10.94
CA LEU A 383 16.54 -5.72 -11.69
C LEU A 383 17.08 -5.25 -13.04
N GLY A 384 16.84 -3.99 -13.42
CA GLY A 384 17.42 -3.36 -14.61
C GLY A 384 18.86 -2.93 -14.41
N SER A 385 19.63 -2.84 -15.50
CA SER A 385 21.04 -2.40 -15.47
C SER A 385 21.20 -0.91 -15.18
N ASP A 386 20.15 -0.09 -15.37
CA ASP A 386 20.12 1.33 -15.04
C ASP A 386 19.81 1.63 -13.56
N TYR A 387 19.53 0.63 -12.75
CA TYR A 387 19.44 0.77 -11.30
C TYR A 387 20.85 0.93 -10.66
N LYS A 388 21.50 2.06 -10.94
CA LYS A 388 22.92 2.32 -10.58
C LYS A 388 23.06 2.99 -9.21
N TYR A 389 22.03 3.72 -8.76
CA TYR A 389 22.03 4.42 -7.49
C TYR A 389 20.92 3.87 -6.57
N PRO A 390 21.18 2.82 -5.80
CA PRO A 390 20.23 2.25 -4.85
C PRO A 390 19.98 3.21 -3.68
N PHE A 391 18.72 3.59 -3.50
CA PHE A 391 18.29 4.41 -2.36
C PHE A 391 16.86 4.07 -1.95
N ALA A 392 16.45 4.56 -0.78
CA ALA A 392 15.07 4.54 -0.32
C ALA A 392 14.67 5.92 0.21
N PHE A 393 13.41 6.28 -0.08
CA PHE A 393 12.76 7.48 0.42
C PHE A 393 11.45 7.07 1.10
N TYR A 394 11.20 7.57 2.31
CA TYR A 394 9.90 7.41 2.96
C TYR A 394 9.45 8.69 3.65
N SER A 395 8.13 8.86 3.77
CA SER A 395 7.52 9.95 4.52
C SER A 395 6.91 9.46 5.82
N PHE A 396 6.96 10.32 6.83
CA PHE A 396 6.19 10.23 8.08
C PHE A 396 5.41 11.53 8.29
N ASN A 397 4.63 11.62 9.37
CA ASN A 397 3.89 12.85 9.64
C ASN A 397 4.82 14.06 9.67
N ASN A 398 4.63 14.98 8.71
CA ASN A 398 5.39 16.22 8.56
C ASN A 398 6.89 16.07 8.29
N GLY A 399 7.34 14.93 7.81
CA GLY A 399 8.75 14.74 7.53
C GLY A 399 9.05 13.64 6.52
N PHE A 400 10.32 13.49 6.21
CA PHE A 400 10.80 12.45 5.30
C PHE A 400 12.16 11.89 5.74
N SER A 401 12.52 10.77 5.17
CA SER A 401 13.87 10.21 5.24
C SER A 401 14.39 9.88 3.84
N PHE A 402 15.69 10.06 3.67
CA PHE A 402 16.45 9.56 2.53
C PHE A 402 17.58 8.65 3.02
N ARG A 403 17.67 7.46 2.41
CA ARG A 403 18.68 6.44 2.72
C ARG A 403 19.37 5.97 1.44
N ASP A 404 20.69 5.88 1.47
CA ASP A 404 21.50 5.22 0.43
C ASP A 404 22.62 4.38 1.08
N SER A 405 23.62 3.97 0.26
CA SER A 405 24.76 3.18 0.75
C SER A 405 25.66 3.92 1.73
N THR A 406 25.58 5.25 1.79
CA THR A 406 26.41 6.09 2.69
C THR A 406 25.77 6.29 4.06
N GLY A 407 24.45 6.08 4.17
CA GLY A 407 23.74 6.25 5.42
C GLY A 407 22.29 6.66 5.28
N VAL A 408 21.75 7.33 6.29
CA VAL A 408 20.36 7.76 6.36
C VAL A 408 20.22 9.11 7.02
N THR A 409 19.43 9.99 6.40
CA THR A 409 19.06 11.31 6.92
C THR A 409 17.55 11.37 7.11
N VAL A 410 17.10 11.80 8.30
CA VAL A 410 15.69 12.00 8.66
C VAL A 410 15.45 13.47 8.95
N PHE A 411 14.50 14.08 8.27
CA PHE A 411 14.22 15.51 8.33
C PHE A 411 12.77 15.79 8.70
N ASP A 412 12.56 16.71 9.62
CA ASP A 412 11.24 17.22 10.01
C ASP A 412 10.97 18.56 9.34
N ASN A 413 9.92 18.59 8.51
CA ASN A 413 9.54 19.78 7.73
C ASN A 413 8.99 20.90 8.62
N ASN A 414 8.37 20.59 9.79
CA ASN A 414 7.78 21.61 10.65
C ASN A 414 8.83 22.38 11.42
N SER A 415 9.80 21.69 11.98
CA SER A 415 10.92 22.34 12.71
C SER A 415 12.03 22.81 11.77
N GLY A 416 12.05 22.31 10.53
CA GLY A 416 13.14 22.57 9.59
C GLY A 416 14.47 21.95 10.02
N SER A 417 14.45 20.88 10.84
CA SER A 417 15.65 20.30 11.44
C SER A 417 15.84 18.83 11.09
N ILE A 418 17.10 18.41 11.11
CA ILE A 418 17.49 17.01 11.00
C ILE A 418 17.22 16.34 12.35
N LEU A 419 16.42 15.27 12.34
CA LEU A 419 16.13 14.45 13.52
C LEU A 419 17.17 13.35 13.73
N PHE A 420 17.77 12.88 12.62
CA PHE A 420 18.69 11.76 12.62
C PHE A 420 19.54 11.81 11.35
N ASP A 421 20.85 11.58 11.49
CA ASP A 421 21.78 11.55 10.35
C ASP A 421 22.95 10.65 10.71
N GLU A 422 23.04 9.48 10.10
CA GLU A 422 24.04 8.46 10.41
C GLU A 422 24.63 7.83 9.13
N PRO A 423 25.89 7.37 9.19
CA PRO A 423 26.85 7.44 10.31
C PRO A 423 27.42 8.85 10.52
N GLU A 424 27.36 9.73 9.53
CA GLU A 424 27.82 11.10 9.52
C GLU A 424 26.82 11.98 8.81
N ALA A 425 26.78 13.28 9.18
CA ALA A 425 25.93 14.27 8.52
C ALA A 425 26.27 14.38 7.03
N ASP A 426 25.27 14.38 6.16
CA ASP A 426 25.43 14.47 4.71
C ASP A 426 24.37 15.36 4.08
N GLU A 427 24.76 16.58 3.72
CA GLU A 427 23.88 17.54 3.05
C GLU A 427 23.36 17.00 1.69
N SER A 428 24.12 16.14 1.00
CA SER A 428 23.71 15.54 -0.26
C SER A 428 22.49 14.63 -0.08
N ARG A 429 22.43 13.83 1.01
CA ARG A 429 21.25 13.01 1.34
C ARG A 429 20.03 13.90 1.63
N LEU A 430 20.22 14.97 2.40
CA LEU A 430 19.17 15.92 2.71
C LEU A 430 18.63 16.60 1.44
N ASP A 431 19.52 17.10 0.59
CA ASP A 431 19.14 17.78 -0.66
C ASP A 431 18.39 16.86 -1.63
N LYS A 432 18.82 15.60 -1.78
CA LYS A 432 18.10 14.59 -2.57
C LYS A 432 16.69 14.32 -2.01
N GLY A 433 16.58 14.15 -0.70
CA GLY A 433 15.28 13.95 -0.05
C GLY A 433 14.34 15.13 -0.25
N LYS A 434 14.83 16.37 -0.13
CA LYS A 434 14.08 17.59 -0.41
C LYS A 434 13.65 17.69 -1.87
N ALA A 435 14.55 17.35 -2.82
CA ALA A 435 14.23 17.36 -4.25
C ALA A 435 13.13 16.34 -4.60
N ILE A 436 13.18 15.13 -4.03
CA ILE A 436 12.12 14.13 -4.20
C ILE A 436 10.80 14.64 -3.65
N LEU A 437 10.78 15.18 -2.41
CA LEU A 437 9.57 15.71 -1.80
C LEU A 437 8.95 16.84 -2.62
N GLN A 438 9.74 17.82 -3.03
CA GLN A 438 9.27 18.92 -3.86
C GLN A 438 8.73 18.42 -5.20
N THR A 439 9.45 17.49 -5.87
CA THR A 439 9.02 16.94 -7.18
C THR A 439 7.68 16.20 -7.09
N VAL A 440 7.45 15.40 -6.07
CA VAL A 440 6.18 14.67 -5.93
C VAL A 440 5.01 15.61 -5.61
N TYR A 441 5.25 16.72 -4.90
CA TYR A 441 4.22 17.72 -4.63
C TYR A 441 3.91 18.56 -5.87
N ASP A 442 4.93 18.92 -6.66
CA ASP A 442 4.74 19.59 -7.96
C ASP A 442 3.95 18.69 -8.94
N ASP A 443 4.33 17.40 -9.05
CA ASP A 443 3.59 16.44 -9.88
C ASP A 443 2.13 16.33 -9.43
N LEU A 444 1.89 16.18 -8.11
CA LEU A 444 0.52 16.12 -7.60
C LEU A 444 -0.27 17.42 -7.84
N GLY A 445 0.36 18.57 -7.71
CA GLY A 445 -0.24 19.86 -8.02
C GLY A 445 -0.74 19.92 -9.47
N ASN A 446 0.05 19.42 -10.40
CA ASN A 446 -0.22 19.43 -11.84
C ASN A 446 -1.20 18.36 -12.32
N ARG A 447 -1.47 17.30 -11.53
CA ARG A 447 -2.50 16.29 -11.80
C ARG A 447 -3.90 16.86 -11.54
#